data_d2f7460076132a50d1e13eb60def0f08
#
_entry.id   d2f7460076132a50d1e13eb60def0f08
#
_cell.length_a   1.000
_cell.length_b   1.000
_cell.length_c   1.000
_cell.angle_alpha   90.00
_cell.angle_beta   90.00
_cell.angle_gamma   90.00
#
_symmetry.space_group_name_H-M   'P 1'
#
loop_
_entity.id
_entity.type
_entity.pdbx_description
1 polymer ?
#
loop_
_entity_poly.entity_id
_entity_poly.type
_entity_poly.pdbx_seq_one_letter_code
_entity_poly.pdbx_strand_id
1 'polypeptide(L)' 'MSRQPDERAYVIAYDVVDDRRRDMVAKTLGSYGNRVQYSVFIVICTQAALLRLRRKLIQIIAREEDSIL' A
#
# COMPACT_ATOMS: atom_id res chain seq x y z
N MET A 1 0.90 -18.65 14.97
CA MET A 1 1.98 -17.70 15.07
C MET A 1 1.48 -16.34 15.46
N SER A 2 2.10 -15.73 16.41
CA SER A 2 1.61 -14.47 16.92
C SER A 2 2.19 -13.29 16.16
N ARG A 3 1.41 -12.23 16.13
CA ARG A 3 1.80 -10.94 15.59
C ARG A 3 2.81 -10.30 16.51
N GLN A 4 3.74 -9.51 15.96
CA GLN A 4 4.65 -8.78 16.80
C GLN A 4 3.89 -7.69 17.59
N PRO A 5 4.33 -7.35 18.81
CA PRO A 5 3.58 -6.40 19.63
C PRO A 5 3.38 -5.03 19.02
N ASP A 6 4.30 -4.60 18.14
CA ASP A 6 4.22 -3.28 17.51
C ASP A 6 3.58 -3.32 16.12
N GLU A 7 3.05 -4.46 15.70
CA GLU A 7 2.33 -4.55 14.45
C GLU A 7 0.92 -3.99 14.59
N ARG A 8 0.47 -3.32 13.53
CA ARG A 8 -0.88 -2.77 13.46
C ARG A 8 -1.47 -3.06 12.10
N ALA A 9 -2.79 -2.97 12.02
CA ALA A 9 -3.51 -3.10 10.77
C ALA A 9 -3.71 -1.71 10.17
N TYR A 10 -3.31 -1.56 8.91
CA TYR A 10 -3.46 -0.30 8.17
C TYR A 10 -4.36 -0.53 6.98
N VAL A 11 -5.28 0.41 6.76
CA VAL A 11 -6.10 0.42 5.55
C VAL A 11 -5.45 1.40 4.58
N ILE A 12 -5.09 0.91 3.41
CA ILE A 12 -4.44 1.74 2.40
C ILE A 12 -5.34 1.79 1.18
N ALA A 13 -5.81 2.97 0.86
CA ALA A 13 -6.61 3.23 -0.33
C ALA A 13 -5.79 4.10 -1.28
N TYR A 14 -5.99 3.90 -2.59
CA TYR A 14 -5.27 4.69 -3.57
C TYR A 14 -6.17 5.04 -4.74
N ASP A 15 -5.81 6.15 -5.38
CA ASP A 15 -6.47 6.61 -6.58
C ASP A 15 -5.37 6.91 -7.58
N VAL A 16 -5.16 6.02 -8.55
CA VAL A 16 -4.08 6.10 -9.52
C VAL A 16 -4.69 6.13 -10.91
N VAL A 17 -4.39 7.16 -11.67
CA VAL A 17 -5.04 7.45 -12.94
C VAL A 17 -4.57 6.50 -14.05
N ASP A 18 -3.29 6.19 -14.08
CA ASP A 18 -2.69 5.38 -15.13
C ASP A 18 -2.79 3.88 -14.81
N ASP A 19 -3.19 3.08 -15.79
CA ASP A 19 -3.38 1.64 -15.60
C ASP A 19 -2.10 0.93 -15.18
N ARG A 20 -0.98 1.28 -15.81
CA ARG A 20 0.29 0.63 -15.50
C ARG A 20 0.74 0.94 -14.09
N ARG A 21 0.66 2.21 -13.70
CA ARG A 21 1.02 2.61 -12.33
C ARG A 21 0.09 1.97 -11.32
N ARG A 22 -1.21 1.90 -11.63
CA ARG A 22 -2.19 1.25 -10.76
C ARG A 22 -1.86 -0.21 -10.53
N ASP A 23 -1.48 -0.93 -11.58
CA ASP A 23 -1.10 -2.33 -11.46
C ASP A 23 0.15 -2.50 -10.60
N MET A 24 1.11 -1.61 -10.75
CA MET A 24 2.34 -1.66 -9.96
C MET A 24 2.06 -1.40 -8.48
N VAL A 25 1.17 -0.45 -8.19
CA VAL A 25 0.75 -0.17 -6.80
C VAL A 25 0.06 -1.40 -6.22
N ALA A 26 -0.86 -2.00 -6.96
CA ALA A 26 -1.58 -3.18 -6.50
C ALA A 26 -0.64 -4.35 -6.24
N LYS A 27 0.32 -4.58 -7.12
CA LYS A 27 1.30 -5.66 -6.93
C LYS A 27 2.16 -5.41 -5.69
N THR A 28 2.60 -4.18 -5.50
CA THR A 28 3.42 -3.83 -4.35
C THR A 28 2.62 -4.03 -3.05
N LEU A 29 1.39 -3.53 -3.01
CA LEU A 29 0.54 -3.71 -1.83
C LEU A 29 0.21 -5.17 -1.59
N GLY A 30 0.01 -5.95 -2.66
CA GLY A 30 -0.28 -7.38 -2.55
C GLY A 30 0.83 -8.18 -1.90
N SER A 31 2.07 -7.71 -1.99
CA SER A 31 3.19 -8.38 -1.33
C SER A 31 3.27 -8.03 0.16
N TYR A 32 2.51 -7.04 0.62
CA TYR A 32 2.49 -6.62 2.03
C TYR A 32 1.20 -7.02 2.74
N GLY A 33 0.09 -7.16 2.01
CA GLY A 33 -1.19 -7.40 2.64
C GLY A 33 -2.23 -7.97 1.69
N ASN A 34 -3.50 -7.79 2.03
CA ASN A 34 -4.61 -8.39 1.30
C ASN A 34 -5.52 -7.32 0.72
N ARG A 35 -5.92 -7.52 -0.54
CA ARG A 35 -6.89 -6.66 -1.19
C ARG A 35 -8.28 -6.93 -0.61
N VAL A 36 -8.97 -5.87 -0.20
CA VAL A 36 -10.33 -5.98 0.30
C VAL A 36 -11.34 -5.34 -0.63
N GLN A 37 -10.91 -4.38 -1.44
CA GLN A 37 -11.69 -3.79 -2.52
C GLN A 37 -10.75 -3.46 -3.66
N TYR A 38 -11.28 -3.02 -4.79
CA TYR A 38 -10.50 -2.81 -6.00
C TYR A 38 -9.24 -1.97 -5.74
N SER A 39 -9.36 -0.90 -4.97
CA SER A 39 -8.24 0.01 -4.69
C SER A 39 -8.00 0.17 -3.20
N VAL A 40 -8.31 -0.87 -2.42
CA VAL A 40 -8.14 -0.83 -0.97
C VAL A 40 -7.49 -2.12 -0.49
N PHE A 41 -6.43 -1.97 0.29
CA PHE A 41 -5.72 -3.10 0.88
C PHE A 41 -5.66 -2.94 2.39
N ILE A 42 -5.64 -4.07 3.09
CA ILE A 42 -5.33 -4.10 4.52
C ILE A 42 -3.94 -4.72 4.67
N VAL A 43 -3.06 -3.99 5.36
CA VAL A 43 -1.67 -4.41 5.59
C VAL A 43 -1.43 -4.46 7.09
N ILE A 44 -0.94 -5.59 7.57
CA ILE A 44 -0.57 -5.76 8.98
C ILE A 44 0.95 -5.75 9.07
N CYS A 45 1.49 -4.71 9.68
CA CYS A 45 2.94 -4.55 9.74
C CYS A 45 3.33 -3.55 10.82
N THR A 46 4.63 -3.46 11.06
CA THR A 46 5.19 -2.44 11.95
C THR A 46 5.17 -1.09 11.27
N GLN A 47 5.32 -0.05 12.08
CA GLN A 47 5.41 1.32 11.55
C GLN A 47 6.61 1.48 10.62
N ALA A 48 7.72 0.85 10.95
CA ALA A 48 8.92 0.91 10.11
C ALA A 48 8.65 0.28 8.73
N ALA A 49 7.97 -0.88 8.72
CA ALA A 49 7.62 -1.53 7.47
C ALA A 49 6.63 -0.69 6.65
N LEU A 50 5.70 -0.02 7.33
CA LEU A 50 4.76 0.88 6.65
C LEU A 50 5.50 2.03 5.96
N LEU A 51 6.50 2.59 6.60
CA LEU A 51 7.29 3.67 6.00
C LEU A 51 8.04 3.19 4.76
N ARG A 52 8.59 1.97 4.81
CA ARG A 52 9.26 1.40 3.64
C ARG A 52 8.28 1.17 2.50
N LEU A 53 7.11 0.66 2.81
CA LEU A 53 6.05 0.47 1.82
C LEU A 53 5.66 1.80 1.19
N ARG A 54 5.47 2.82 2.01
CA ARG A 54 5.10 4.15 1.51
C ARG A 54 6.14 4.71 0.55
N ARG A 55 7.42 4.53 0.87
CA ARG A 55 8.49 4.98 -0.02
C ARG A 55 8.42 4.29 -1.38
N LYS A 56 8.15 2.99 -1.39
CA LYS A 56 8.00 2.26 -2.65
C LYS A 56 6.85 2.80 -3.46
N LEU A 57 5.72 3.04 -2.81
CA LEU A 57 4.52 3.53 -3.51
C LEU A 57 4.74 4.93 -4.09
N ILE A 58 5.40 5.80 -3.34
CA ILE A 58 5.66 7.17 -3.80
C ILE A 58 6.54 7.18 -5.03
N GLN A 59 7.43 6.21 -5.18
CA GLN A 59 8.27 6.11 -6.37
C GLN A 59 7.51 5.62 -7.59
N ILE A 60 6.37 4.98 -7.41
CA ILE A 60 5.56 4.46 -8.51
C ILE A 60 4.59 5.52 -9.03
N ILE A 61 3.97 6.28 -8.13
CA ILE A 61 2.86 7.18 -8.49
C ILE A 61 3.36 8.47 -9.11
N ALA A 62 2.45 9.16 -9.80
CA ALA A 62 2.65 10.51 -10.29
C ALA A 62 1.99 11.47 -9.32
N ARG A 63 2.77 12.29 -8.64
CA ARG A 63 2.31 13.11 -7.53
C ARG A 63 1.17 14.07 -7.88
N GLU A 64 1.19 14.56 -9.13
CA GLU A 64 0.20 15.54 -9.58
C GLU A 64 -1.15 14.90 -9.86
N GLU A 65 -1.18 13.59 -10.12
CA GLU A 65 -2.39 12.91 -10.59
C GLU A 65 -2.90 11.85 -9.62
N ASP A 66 -2.00 11.27 -8.84
CA ASP A 66 -2.32 10.10 -8.04
C ASP A 66 -2.29 10.42 -6.56
N SER A 67 -3.03 9.65 -5.78
CA SER A 67 -2.99 9.81 -4.33
C SER A 67 -3.02 8.45 -3.63
N ILE A 68 -2.40 8.41 -2.45
CA ILE A 68 -2.41 7.24 -1.57
C ILE A 68 -2.84 7.73 -0.20
N LEU A 69 -3.88 7.12 0.32
CA LEU A 69 -4.49 7.53 1.59
C LEU A 69 -4.21 6.55 2.72
#